data_df72621cdf52e360bbc45553d6320196
#
_entry.id   df72621cdf52e360bbc45553d6320196
#
_cell.length_a   1.000
_cell.length_b   1.000
_cell.length_c   1.000
_cell.angle_alpha   90.00
_cell.angle_beta   90.00
_cell.angle_gamma   90.00
#
_symmetry.space_group_name_H-M   'P 1'
#
loop_
_entity.id
_entity.type
_entity.pdbx_description
1 polymer ?
#
loop_
_entity_poly.entity_id
_entity_poly.type
_entity_poly.pdbx_seq_one_letter_code
_entity_poly.pdbx_strand_id
1 'polypeptide(L)'
;MLLANLFRLTVAVVIGSALVAGSDPDSSGLARFYHQRLEWKRCGVEELDSAGAQCANVVVPLDYSAPRDRTTTVAISRIRAGNSDLRRGVLLSNPGGPGGEGLDSVGLIGDVLSPEVVARYDLIGMDPRGVGRSKHTRPCGWAVGEMIRSAGLTDSGFRRDSVEAAGMAHTCLSTADPAELRQLTTRNTARDMDVIRAVLGAGKLDYYGVSYGTYLGEVYTQMFPAHSGRMVFDSSIDPDRYWEGMVQDWGPADEAALDDWARWVAARDDTYHLGPTAAEVRAWIEGLIRAAAHQPIIVDDFPVDDHWLPFILHNYLNNFRLNAALADIVRELADNIGRPPATAHTPRLRSVLTALREGENSALAQIACADAPAPTDPRWYRHHIDITRTTEPIFGALANNIQPCAYWPRPAEPPTRVHNSVPALLVQSTGDPRTPYDHALRLHRAMPASRLVTLRNTRIHMTFRTGLSTCLNDAINAYYSDGVLPSTDKSCDPDHPAE
;
A
#
# COMPACT_ATOMS: atom_id res chain seq x y z
N MET A 1 52.58 -53.07 56.34
CA MET A 1 52.99 -51.67 56.58
C MET A 1 52.41 -50.80 55.57
N LEU A 2 51.78 -49.77 56.03
CA LEU A 2 51.21 -48.57 55.45
C LEU A 2 49.77 -48.66 54.82
N LEU A 3 48.92 -48.06 55.63
CA LEU A 3 47.55 -47.69 55.35
C LEU A 3 47.43 -46.63 54.20
N ALA A 4 46.47 -46.78 53.37
CA ALA A 4 46.04 -45.70 52.50
C ALA A 4 44.55 -45.35 52.77
N ASN A 5 44.36 -44.15 53.30
CA ASN A 5 43.05 -43.58 53.60
C ASN A 5 42.30 -43.22 52.30
N LEU A 6 41.05 -43.71 52.12
CA LEU A 6 40.09 -43.27 51.13
C LEU A 6 39.29 -42.06 51.67
N PHE A 7 39.51 -40.91 51.14
CA PHE A 7 38.61 -39.75 51.30
C PHE A 7 37.43 -39.89 50.32
N ARG A 8 36.20 -40.04 50.81
CA ARG A 8 35.00 -39.95 50.06
C ARG A 8 34.56 -38.46 49.96
N LEU A 9 34.72 -37.88 48.83
CA LEU A 9 34.09 -36.58 48.54
C LEU A 9 32.61 -36.80 48.15
N THR A 10 31.70 -36.32 48.96
CA THR A 10 30.27 -36.23 48.67
C THR A 10 30.04 -34.93 47.93
N VAL A 11 29.76 -35.00 46.61
CA VAL A 11 29.32 -33.86 45.83
C VAL A 11 27.81 -33.67 46.04
N ALA A 12 27.43 -32.62 46.75
CA ALA A 12 26.06 -32.19 46.86
C ALA A 12 25.68 -31.45 45.59
N VAL A 13 24.85 -32.06 44.73
CA VAL A 13 24.22 -31.41 43.60
C VAL A 13 23.08 -30.55 44.13
N VAL A 14 23.27 -29.23 44.17
CA VAL A 14 22.21 -28.27 44.41
C VAL A 14 21.48 -28.06 43.06
N ILE A 15 20.32 -28.66 42.90
CA ILE A 15 19.39 -28.39 41.82
C ILE A 15 18.78 -27.02 42.12
N GLY A 16 19.35 -25.98 41.59
CA GLY A 16 18.74 -24.66 41.55
C GLY A 16 17.54 -24.70 40.60
N SER A 17 16.33 -24.75 41.14
CA SER A 17 15.09 -24.46 40.37
C SER A 17 15.14 -22.99 39.94
N ALA A 18 15.55 -22.73 38.70
CA ALA A 18 15.35 -21.45 38.09
C ALA A 18 13.83 -21.26 37.96
N LEU A 19 13.23 -20.51 38.84
CA LEU A 19 11.93 -19.90 38.67
C LEU A 19 12.06 -19.02 37.42
N VAL A 20 11.57 -19.52 36.30
CA VAL A 20 11.22 -18.66 35.16
C VAL A 20 10.10 -17.76 35.69
N ALA A 21 10.45 -16.55 36.09
CA ALA A 21 9.48 -15.52 36.35
C ALA A 21 8.74 -15.29 35.04
N GLY A 22 7.56 -15.90 34.93
CA GLY A 22 6.59 -15.52 33.93
C GLY A 22 6.34 -14.01 34.11
N SER A 23 6.73 -13.22 33.12
CA SER A 23 6.42 -11.79 33.12
C SER A 23 4.89 -11.67 33.24
N ASP A 24 4.43 -11.11 34.36
CA ASP A 24 3.03 -10.81 34.62
C ASP A 24 2.53 -9.93 33.44
N PRO A 25 1.50 -10.34 32.68
CA PRO A 25 0.99 -9.56 31.55
C PRO A 25 0.58 -8.13 31.96
N ASP A 26 0.35 -7.90 33.24
CA ASP A 26 0.03 -6.59 33.78
C ASP A 26 1.27 -5.68 33.98
N SER A 27 2.49 -6.21 34.00
CA SER A 27 3.71 -5.42 34.17
C SER A 27 4.00 -4.51 32.98
N SER A 28 3.57 -4.87 31.77
CA SER A 28 3.76 -4.08 30.55
C SER A 28 2.81 -2.89 30.42
N GLY A 29 1.67 -2.86 31.13
CA GLY A 29 0.61 -1.86 30.98
C GLY A 29 -0.24 -2.03 29.70
N LEU A 30 -0.04 -3.11 28.94
CA LEU A 30 -0.75 -3.40 27.69
C LEU A 30 -2.07 -4.16 27.92
N ALA A 31 -2.23 -4.87 29.04
CA ALA A 31 -3.38 -5.73 29.29
C ALA A 31 -4.73 -4.99 29.12
N ARG A 32 -4.82 -3.74 29.57
CA ARG A 32 -6.06 -2.92 29.44
C ARG A 32 -6.53 -2.73 28.00
N PHE A 33 -5.60 -2.71 27.03
CA PHE A 33 -5.94 -2.55 25.60
C PHE A 33 -6.46 -3.85 24.99
N TYR A 34 -5.95 -4.99 25.42
CA TYR A 34 -6.36 -6.31 24.95
C TYR A 34 -7.70 -6.79 25.53
N HIS A 35 -8.16 -6.19 26.64
CA HIS A 35 -9.39 -6.61 27.35
C HIS A 35 -10.50 -5.55 27.33
N GLN A 36 -10.36 -4.49 26.52
CA GLN A 36 -11.39 -3.45 26.40
C GLN A 36 -12.66 -4.00 25.74
N ARG A 37 -13.81 -3.41 26.08
CA ARG A 37 -15.09 -3.71 25.45
C ARG A 37 -15.37 -2.71 24.34
N LEU A 38 -15.83 -3.20 23.19
CA LEU A 38 -16.19 -2.36 22.04
C LEU A 38 -17.65 -1.93 22.08
N GLU A 39 -17.90 -0.67 21.86
CA GLU A 39 -19.24 -0.10 21.67
C GLU A 39 -19.55 -0.02 20.17
N TRP A 40 -20.29 -1.02 19.68
CA TRP A 40 -20.70 -1.08 18.28
C TRP A 40 -21.93 -0.19 18.04
N LYS A 41 -21.86 0.65 17.00
CA LYS A 41 -22.91 1.57 16.56
C LYS A 41 -23.02 1.59 15.04
N ARG A 42 -24.06 2.24 14.50
CA ARG A 42 -24.13 2.54 13.07
C ARG A 42 -22.90 3.37 12.67
N CYS A 43 -22.40 3.15 11.45
CA CYS A 43 -21.23 3.85 10.95
C CYS A 43 -21.51 5.32 10.64
N GLY A 44 -22.74 5.66 10.27
CA GLY A 44 -23.16 7.00 9.85
C GLY A 44 -22.59 7.39 8.49
N VAL A 45 -22.31 6.38 7.67
CA VAL A 45 -21.97 6.47 6.25
C VAL A 45 -22.95 5.59 5.52
N GLU A 46 -23.59 6.11 4.48
CA GLU A 46 -24.71 5.45 3.80
C GLU A 46 -24.31 4.08 3.22
N GLU A 47 -23.16 4.01 2.59
CA GLU A 47 -22.62 2.79 1.98
C GLU A 47 -22.39 1.69 3.02
N LEU A 48 -21.76 2.01 4.15
CA LEU A 48 -21.51 1.09 5.24
C LEU A 48 -22.78 0.67 5.96
N ASP A 49 -23.66 1.65 6.24
CA ASP A 49 -24.93 1.38 6.92
C ASP A 49 -25.88 0.54 6.06
N SER A 50 -25.87 0.74 4.73
CA SER A 50 -26.65 -0.05 3.76
C SER A 50 -26.13 -1.48 3.63
N ALA A 51 -24.83 -1.68 3.75
CA ALA A 51 -24.18 -2.99 3.82
C ALA A 51 -24.40 -3.69 5.17
N GLY A 52 -25.09 -3.07 6.12
CA GLY A 52 -25.34 -3.62 7.46
C GLY A 52 -24.11 -3.58 8.38
N ALA A 53 -23.13 -2.76 8.06
CA ALA A 53 -21.92 -2.62 8.87
C ALA A 53 -22.19 -1.92 10.21
N GLN A 54 -21.42 -2.27 11.21
CA GLN A 54 -21.32 -1.61 12.50
C GLN A 54 -19.92 -1.06 12.70
N CYS A 55 -19.77 0.11 13.30
CA CYS A 55 -18.50 0.74 13.59
C CYS A 55 -18.22 0.80 15.09
N ALA A 56 -16.93 0.73 15.44
CA ALA A 56 -16.44 0.92 16.80
C ALA A 56 -15.05 1.58 16.79
N ASN A 57 -14.65 2.13 17.93
CA ASN A 57 -13.31 2.64 18.15
C ASN A 57 -12.55 1.71 19.10
N VAL A 58 -11.32 1.35 18.73
CA VAL A 58 -10.38 0.60 19.56
C VAL A 58 -9.37 1.58 20.13
N VAL A 59 -9.23 1.62 21.45
CA VAL A 59 -8.23 2.44 22.12
C VAL A 59 -6.90 1.69 22.10
N VAL A 60 -5.83 2.36 21.68
CA VAL A 60 -4.48 1.79 21.61
C VAL A 60 -3.46 2.75 22.20
N PRO A 61 -2.27 2.29 22.63
CA PRO A 61 -1.21 3.22 23.00
C PRO A 61 -0.82 4.10 21.81
N LEU A 62 -0.59 5.38 22.04
CA LEU A 62 0.07 6.20 21.03
C LEU A 62 1.49 5.65 20.79
N ASP A 63 2.25 5.43 21.85
CA ASP A 63 3.58 4.83 21.86
C ASP A 63 3.55 3.48 22.60
N TYR A 64 3.80 2.39 21.90
CA TYR A 64 3.85 1.05 22.49
C TYR A 64 5.05 0.82 23.42
N SER A 65 6.07 1.68 23.36
CA SER A 65 7.16 1.66 24.34
C SER A 65 6.80 2.34 25.68
N ALA A 66 5.76 3.18 25.67
CA ALA A 66 5.23 3.90 26.83
C ALA A 66 3.69 3.75 26.93
N PRO A 67 3.16 2.52 27.09
CA PRO A 67 1.72 2.26 26.95
C PRO A 67 0.85 2.87 28.08
N ARG A 68 1.47 3.38 29.13
CA ARG A 68 0.76 4.08 30.23
C ARG A 68 0.56 5.56 29.98
N ASP A 69 1.22 6.12 28.97
CA ASP A 69 1.15 7.54 28.63
C ASP A 69 -0.06 7.84 27.74
N ARG A 70 0.15 8.50 26.64
CA ARG A 70 -0.91 8.91 25.71
C ARG A 70 -1.50 7.72 24.96
N THR A 71 -2.78 7.83 24.66
CA THR A 71 -3.52 6.87 23.83
C THR A 71 -4.03 7.53 22.57
N THR A 72 -4.31 6.71 21.57
CA THR A 72 -5.04 7.09 20.36
C THR A 72 -6.17 6.09 20.11
N THR A 73 -7.01 6.32 19.10
CA THR A 73 -8.08 5.41 18.73
C THR A 73 -7.93 4.96 17.29
N VAL A 74 -8.28 3.71 17.04
CA VAL A 74 -8.35 3.12 15.71
C VAL A 74 -9.81 2.78 15.43
N ALA A 75 -10.36 3.38 14.37
CA ALA A 75 -11.72 3.12 13.93
C ALA A 75 -11.76 1.80 13.15
N ILE A 76 -12.75 0.97 13.46
CA ILE A 76 -13.01 -0.28 12.75
C ILE A 76 -14.47 -0.37 12.34
N SER A 77 -14.73 -1.04 11.22
CA SER A 77 -16.05 -1.46 10.78
C SER A 77 -16.17 -2.98 10.84
N ARG A 78 -17.40 -3.49 10.92
CA ARG A 78 -17.67 -4.92 10.90
C ARG A 78 -18.96 -5.25 10.17
N ILE A 79 -18.88 -6.19 9.21
CA ILE A 79 -20.04 -6.94 8.73
C ILE A 79 -19.95 -8.33 9.35
N ARG A 80 -20.99 -8.76 10.09
CA ARG A 80 -20.96 -10.05 10.76
C ARG A 80 -21.09 -11.20 9.78
N ALA A 81 -20.49 -12.34 10.13
CA ALA A 81 -20.70 -13.60 9.45
C ALA A 81 -22.17 -13.89 9.25
N GLY A 82 -22.58 -14.27 8.05
CA GLY A 82 -23.97 -14.54 7.71
C GLY A 82 -24.55 -15.75 8.46
N ASN A 83 -23.70 -16.66 8.95
CA ASN A 83 -24.09 -17.82 9.75
C ASN A 83 -23.20 -17.93 11.01
N SER A 84 -23.78 -17.63 12.17
CA SER A 84 -23.07 -17.67 13.46
C SER A 84 -22.54 -19.06 13.81
N ASP A 85 -23.23 -20.14 13.42
CA ASP A 85 -22.85 -21.51 13.75
C ASP A 85 -21.68 -22.01 12.92
N LEU A 86 -21.46 -21.40 11.75
CA LEU A 86 -20.32 -21.65 10.87
C LEU A 86 -19.20 -20.62 11.02
N ARG A 87 -19.39 -19.66 11.93
CA ARG A 87 -18.43 -18.58 12.12
C ARG A 87 -17.04 -19.12 12.44
N ARG A 88 -16.07 -18.77 11.60
CA ARG A 88 -14.69 -19.22 11.73
C ARG A 88 -13.82 -18.23 12.51
N GLY A 89 -14.01 -16.95 12.28
CA GLY A 89 -13.16 -15.92 12.87
C GLY A 89 -13.41 -14.54 12.28
N VAL A 90 -12.35 -13.75 12.24
CA VAL A 90 -12.34 -12.40 11.67
C VAL A 90 -11.42 -12.35 10.46
N LEU A 91 -11.86 -11.68 9.41
CA LEU A 91 -11.05 -11.37 8.23
C LEU A 91 -10.91 -9.85 8.14
N LEU A 92 -9.73 -9.35 8.45
CA LEU A 92 -9.39 -7.93 8.37
C LEU A 92 -8.86 -7.62 6.98
N SER A 93 -9.32 -6.53 6.37
CA SER A 93 -8.84 -6.05 5.08
C SER A 93 -8.19 -4.68 5.19
N ASN A 94 -7.17 -4.44 4.32
CA ASN A 94 -6.52 -3.15 4.18
C ASN A 94 -6.29 -2.82 2.69
N PRO A 95 -6.80 -1.66 2.19
CA PRO A 95 -6.76 -1.29 0.78
C PRO A 95 -5.39 -0.79 0.31
N GLY A 96 -4.46 -0.50 1.21
CA GLY A 96 -3.12 -0.02 0.87
C GLY A 96 -2.94 1.49 0.95
N GLY A 97 -2.20 2.04 0.03
CA GLY A 97 -1.73 3.41 0.00
C GLY A 97 -0.20 3.49 0.17
N PRO A 98 0.37 3.79 1.38
CA PRO A 98 -0.25 3.96 2.70
C PRO A 98 -1.21 5.15 2.78
N GLY A 99 -2.02 5.17 3.85
CA GLY A 99 -2.96 6.27 4.09
C GLY A 99 -4.34 6.07 3.47
N GLY A 100 -4.61 4.92 2.82
CA GLY A 100 -5.95 4.57 2.38
C GLY A 100 -6.90 4.30 3.55
N GLU A 101 -8.09 4.90 3.50
CA GLU A 101 -9.18 4.60 4.44
C GLU A 101 -9.67 3.17 4.21
N GLY A 102 -9.92 2.44 5.28
CA GLY A 102 -10.21 1.02 5.19
C GLY A 102 -11.53 0.58 5.80
N LEU A 103 -12.34 1.49 6.33
CA LEU A 103 -13.64 1.13 6.90
C LEU A 103 -14.60 0.55 5.86
N ASP A 104 -14.57 1.04 4.63
CA ASP A 104 -15.40 0.59 3.51
C ASP A 104 -14.87 -0.68 2.81
N SER A 105 -13.63 -1.07 3.09
CA SER A 105 -13.02 -2.26 2.50
C SER A 105 -13.82 -3.54 2.77
N VAL A 106 -14.62 -3.57 3.85
CA VAL A 106 -15.52 -4.70 4.16
C VAL A 106 -16.58 -4.95 3.08
N GLY A 107 -17.11 -3.88 2.48
CA GLY A 107 -18.04 -3.98 1.35
C GLY A 107 -17.32 -4.46 0.10
N LEU A 108 -16.20 -3.80 -0.23
CA LEU A 108 -15.41 -4.09 -1.43
C LEU A 108 -14.91 -5.55 -1.48
N ILE A 109 -14.39 -6.06 -0.36
CA ILE A 109 -13.94 -7.47 -0.30
C ILE A 109 -15.16 -8.42 -0.27
N GLY A 110 -16.25 -8.03 0.41
CA GLY A 110 -17.48 -8.81 0.50
C GLY A 110 -18.12 -9.10 -0.86
N ASP A 111 -18.01 -8.17 -1.82
CA ASP A 111 -18.54 -8.30 -3.17
C ASP A 111 -17.74 -9.29 -4.06
N VAL A 112 -16.52 -9.62 -3.69
CA VAL A 112 -15.65 -10.53 -4.46
C VAL A 112 -15.49 -11.89 -3.78
N LEU A 113 -15.63 -11.95 -2.45
CA LEU A 113 -15.62 -13.20 -1.69
C LEU A 113 -16.84 -14.05 -2.05
N SER A 114 -16.64 -15.38 -2.07
CA SER A 114 -17.74 -16.30 -2.27
C SER A 114 -18.75 -16.22 -1.11
N PRO A 115 -20.05 -16.46 -1.37
CA PRO A 115 -21.07 -16.48 -0.31
C PRO A 115 -20.74 -17.42 0.85
N GLU A 116 -20.03 -18.50 0.57
CA GLU A 116 -19.56 -19.45 1.59
C GLU A 116 -18.54 -18.81 2.53
N VAL A 117 -17.59 -18.04 2.02
CA VAL A 117 -16.58 -17.33 2.82
C VAL A 117 -17.25 -16.22 3.62
N VAL A 118 -18.08 -15.39 3.00
CA VAL A 118 -18.84 -14.31 3.68
C VAL A 118 -19.70 -14.88 4.82
N ALA A 119 -20.32 -16.05 4.64
CA ALA A 119 -21.11 -16.68 5.67
C ALA A 119 -20.30 -17.11 6.91
N ARG A 120 -18.97 -17.26 6.78
CA ARG A 120 -18.07 -17.80 7.82
C ARG A 120 -17.22 -16.77 8.54
N TYR A 121 -17.09 -15.55 8.01
CA TYR A 121 -16.21 -14.54 8.57
C TYR A 121 -16.95 -13.27 9.01
N ASP A 122 -16.58 -12.77 10.18
CA ASP A 122 -16.79 -11.33 10.42
C ASP A 122 -15.78 -10.57 9.56
N LEU A 123 -16.27 -9.82 8.59
CA LEU A 123 -15.43 -8.94 7.77
C LEU A 123 -15.12 -7.67 8.55
N ILE A 124 -13.85 -7.32 8.67
CA ILE A 124 -13.37 -6.18 9.46
C ILE A 124 -12.63 -5.21 8.54
N GLY A 125 -13.09 -3.96 8.52
CA GLY A 125 -12.36 -2.84 7.96
C GLY A 125 -11.67 -2.05 9.06
N MET A 126 -10.59 -1.37 8.73
CA MET A 126 -9.82 -0.59 9.68
C MET A 126 -9.26 0.66 8.99
N ASP A 127 -9.54 1.84 9.56
CA ASP A 127 -8.73 3.02 9.27
C ASP A 127 -7.45 2.92 10.11
N PRO A 128 -6.27 2.79 9.49
CA PRO A 128 -5.02 2.77 10.26
C PRO A 128 -4.85 4.04 11.11
N ARG A 129 -3.99 3.99 12.14
CA ARG A 129 -3.66 5.18 12.92
C ARG A 129 -3.26 6.35 12.02
N GLY A 130 -3.79 7.53 12.26
CA GLY A 130 -3.57 8.74 11.45
C GLY A 130 -4.38 8.82 10.16
N VAL A 131 -5.22 7.83 9.85
CA VAL A 131 -6.02 7.76 8.62
C VAL A 131 -7.51 7.89 8.92
N GLY A 132 -8.26 8.50 8.03
CA GLY A 132 -9.72 8.55 8.07
C GLY A 132 -10.28 8.95 9.43
N ARG A 133 -11.12 8.11 10.02
CA ARG A 133 -11.70 8.33 11.36
C ARG A 133 -10.75 8.04 12.52
N SER A 134 -9.58 7.47 12.25
CA SER A 134 -8.46 7.29 13.19
C SER A 134 -7.49 8.47 13.18
N LYS A 135 -7.87 9.56 12.50
CA LYS A 135 -7.05 10.75 12.34
C LYS A 135 -7.18 11.64 13.57
N HIS A 136 -6.06 11.89 14.23
CA HIS A 136 -5.96 12.78 15.38
C HIS A 136 -5.00 13.93 15.13
N THR A 137 -4.02 13.76 14.23
CA THR A 137 -3.15 14.83 13.77
C THR A 137 -3.86 15.70 12.73
N ARG A 138 -3.49 16.97 12.66
CA ARG A 138 -3.91 17.83 11.56
C ARG A 138 -3.33 17.31 10.24
N PRO A 139 -4.12 17.29 9.15
CA PRO A 139 -3.58 17.02 7.83
C PRO A 139 -2.54 18.10 7.49
N CYS A 140 -1.51 17.72 6.75
CA CYS A 140 -0.51 18.67 6.26
C CYS A 140 -1.01 19.48 5.07
N GLY A 141 -2.16 19.10 4.51
CA GLY A 141 -2.81 19.79 3.40
C GLY A 141 -2.16 19.51 2.05
N TRP A 142 -1.56 18.32 1.89
CA TRP A 142 -0.90 17.94 0.62
C TRP A 142 -1.82 17.13 -0.26
N ALA A 143 -1.91 17.49 -1.53
CA ALA A 143 -2.46 16.63 -2.53
C ALA A 143 -1.43 15.54 -2.92
N VAL A 144 -1.94 14.35 -3.29
CA VAL A 144 -1.07 13.23 -3.68
C VAL A 144 -0.16 13.59 -4.85
N GLY A 145 -0.66 14.37 -5.81
CA GLY A 145 0.12 14.81 -6.96
C GLY A 145 1.21 15.83 -6.65
N GLU A 146 1.11 16.55 -5.52
CA GLU A 146 2.20 17.43 -5.07
C GLU A 146 3.39 16.63 -4.53
N MET A 147 3.12 15.46 -3.99
CA MET A 147 4.11 14.61 -3.35
C MET A 147 4.76 13.62 -4.31
N ILE A 148 3.98 13.09 -5.28
CA ILE A 148 4.43 12.11 -6.26
C ILE A 148 4.20 12.69 -7.66
N ARG A 149 5.18 13.39 -8.20
CA ARG A 149 5.17 13.92 -9.58
C ARG A 149 6.55 13.84 -10.19
N SER A 150 6.65 14.03 -11.50
CA SER A 150 7.93 14.07 -12.19
C SER A 150 8.75 15.30 -11.77
N ALA A 151 10.07 15.16 -11.70
CA ALA A 151 11.00 16.29 -11.58
C ALA A 151 11.07 17.17 -12.84
N GLY A 152 10.32 16.79 -13.88
CA GLY A 152 10.34 17.44 -15.18
C GLY A 152 11.64 17.22 -15.96
N LEU A 153 11.73 17.91 -17.08
CA LEU A 153 12.84 17.74 -18.04
C LEU A 153 14.08 18.57 -17.71
N THR A 154 14.01 19.52 -16.76
CA THR A 154 15.05 20.52 -16.54
C THR A 154 15.62 20.50 -15.12
N ASP A 155 16.87 20.94 -14.99
CA ASP A 155 17.51 21.15 -13.68
C ASP A 155 16.80 22.19 -12.82
N SER A 156 16.20 23.18 -13.44
CA SER A 156 15.40 24.20 -12.73
C SER A 156 14.11 23.61 -12.17
N GLY A 157 13.46 22.67 -12.86
CA GLY A 157 12.32 21.91 -12.38
C GLY A 157 12.67 21.12 -11.13
N PHE A 158 13.70 20.29 -11.19
CA PHE A 158 14.15 19.51 -10.04
C PHE A 158 14.54 20.38 -8.83
N ARG A 159 15.23 21.54 -9.05
CA ARG A 159 15.55 22.44 -7.94
C ARG A 159 14.30 23.04 -7.30
N ARG A 160 13.28 23.38 -8.09
CA ARG A 160 11.99 23.85 -7.57
C ARG A 160 11.31 22.78 -6.73
N ASP A 161 11.24 21.55 -7.23
CA ASP A 161 10.63 20.43 -6.49
C ASP A 161 11.40 20.13 -5.20
N SER A 162 12.71 20.26 -5.18
CA SER A 162 13.50 20.10 -3.94
C SER A 162 13.14 21.14 -2.88
N VAL A 163 12.89 22.39 -3.29
CA VAL A 163 12.45 23.46 -2.37
C VAL A 163 11.01 23.18 -1.89
N GLU A 164 10.12 22.77 -2.78
CA GLU A 164 8.74 22.43 -2.45
C GLU A 164 8.66 21.23 -1.49
N ALA A 165 9.39 20.15 -1.76
CA ALA A 165 9.44 18.98 -0.89
C ALA A 165 9.97 19.34 0.52
N ALA A 166 10.98 20.20 0.62
CA ALA A 166 11.48 20.72 1.89
C ALA A 166 10.42 21.58 2.60
N GLY A 167 9.72 22.44 1.87
CA GLY A 167 8.62 23.27 2.39
C GLY A 167 7.45 22.41 2.89
N MET A 168 7.07 21.40 2.14
CA MET A 168 6.03 20.43 2.54
C MET A 168 6.41 19.74 3.86
N ALA A 169 7.61 19.16 3.94
CA ALA A 169 8.08 18.52 5.17
C ALA A 169 8.09 19.50 6.36
N HIS A 170 8.61 20.72 6.17
CA HIS A 170 8.63 21.75 7.22
C HIS A 170 7.22 22.12 7.70
N THR A 171 6.28 22.33 6.79
CA THR A 171 4.90 22.67 7.12
C THR A 171 4.27 21.57 7.97
N CYS A 172 4.40 20.32 7.56
CA CYS A 172 3.86 19.18 8.30
C CYS A 172 4.47 19.05 9.70
N LEU A 173 5.81 19.07 9.79
CA LEU A 173 6.54 18.94 11.05
C LEU A 173 6.29 20.10 12.03
N SER A 174 5.90 21.28 11.54
CA SER A 174 5.60 22.44 12.36
C SER A 174 4.14 22.56 12.79
N THR A 175 3.21 21.93 12.07
CA THR A 175 1.77 22.03 12.33
C THR A 175 1.18 20.81 13.04
N ALA A 176 1.74 19.63 12.83
CA ALA A 176 1.31 18.41 13.48
C ALA A 176 2.05 18.19 14.82
N ASP A 177 1.47 17.34 15.68
CA ASP A 177 2.14 16.92 16.92
C ASP A 177 3.33 15.99 16.58
N PRO A 178 4.58 16.37 16.91
CA PRO A 178 5.74 15.55 16.60
C PRO A 178 5.73 14.17 17.27
N ALA A 179 5.09 14.05 18.44
CA ALA A 179 4.96 12.78 19.13
C ALA A 179 4.02 11.84 18.38
N GLU A 180 2.93 12.36 17.80
CA GLU A 180 2.02 11.57 16.96
C GLU A 180 2.67 11.17 15.64
N LEU A 181 3.29 12.13 14.92
CA LEU A 181 3.95 11.85 13.64
C LEU A 181 4.97 10.70 13.74
N ARG A 182 5.74 10.67 14.84
CA ARG A 182 6.74 9.60 15.06
C ARG A 182 6.14 8.22 15.26
N GLN A 183 4.84 8.14 15.58
CA GLN A 183 4.15 6.89 15.89
C GLN A 183 3.22 6.43 14.76
N LEU A 184 3.13 7.18 13.65
CA LEU A 184 2.38 6.78 12.45
C LEU A 184 3.19 5.78 11.62
N THR A 185 3.53 4.64 12.22
CA THR A 185 4.38 3.63 11.58
C THR A 185 3.62 2.34 11.30
N THR A 186 4.01 1.65 10.24
CA THR A 186 3.48 0.31 9.91
C THR A 186 3.67 -0.67 11.06
N ARG A 187 4.77 -0.59 11.82
CA ARG A 187 4.98 -1.45 13.00
C ARG A 187 3.95 -1.18 14.09
N ASN A 188 3.61 0.08 14.34
CA ASN A 188 2.57 0.42 15.32
C ASN A 188 1.18 0.05 14.81
N THR A 189 0.90 0.21 13.51
CA THR A 189 -0.34 -0.28 12.89
C THR A 189 -0.47 -1.80 13.01
N ALA A 190 0.62 -2.55 12.85
CA ALA A 190 0.64 -4.00 13.07
C ALA A 190 0.37 -4.37 14.54
N ARG A 191 0.87 -3.58 15.51
CA ARG A 191 0.52 -3.73 16.93
C ARG A 191 -0.95 -3.44 17.19
N ASP A 192 -1.52 -2.42 16.54
CA ASP A 192 -2.95 -2.11 16.60
C ASP A 192 -3.80 -3.27 16.08
N MET A 193 -3.39 -3.89 14.97
CA MET A 193 -4.06 -5.07 14.42
C MET A 193 -4.08 -6.22 15.43
N ASP A 194 -3.02 -6.43 16.21
CA ASP A 194 -3.00 -7.47 17.23
C ASP A 194 -3.93 -7.14 18.41
N VAL A 195 -4.01 -5.87 18.82
CA VAL A 195 -5.02 -5.42 19.79
C VAL A 195 -6.44 -5.64 19.24
N ILE A 196 -6.70 -5.25 17.97
CA ILE A 196 -7.99 -5.46 17.31
C ILE A 196 -8.34 -6.95 17.29
N ARG A 197 -7.42 -7.83 16.90
CA ARG A 197 -7.60 -9.29 16.95
C ARG A 197 -8.08 -9.75 18.33
N ALA A 198 -7.40 -9.29 19.39
CA ALA A 198 -7.67 -9.72 20.75
C ALA A 198 -9.04 -9.24 21.26
N VAL A 199 -9.37 -7.95 21.04
CA VAL A 199 -10.66 -7.39 21.48
C VAL A 199 -11.86 -7.96 20.70
N LEU A 200 -11.63 -8.51 19.50
CA LEU A 200 -12.61 -9.25 18.72
C LEU A 200 -12.70 -10.73 19.16
N GLY A 201 -11.90 -11.14 20.15
CA GLY A 201 -11.87 -12.50 20.68
C GLY A 201 -11.29 -13.54 19.70
N ALA A 202 -10.50 -13.09 18.72
CA ALA A 202 -9.92 -13.97 17.72
C ALA A 202 -8.57 -14.54 18.20
N GLY A 203 -8.40 -15.87 18.15
CA GLY A 203 -7.12 -16.52 18.43
C GLY A 203 -6.06 -16.18 17.38
N LYS A 204 -6.49 -16.10 16.12
CA LYS A 204 -5.68 -15.68 14.96
C LYS A 204 -6.44 -14.66 14.14
N LEU A 205 -5.71 -13.81 13.44
CA LEU A 205 -6.23 -12.83 12.48
C LEU A 205 -6.05 -13.39 11.07
N ASP A 206 -7.16 -13.59 10.34
CA ASP A 206 -7.12 -13.79 8.91
C ASP A 206 -7.10 -12.41 8.24
N TYR A 207 -6.39 -12.29 7.12
CA TYR A 207 -6.05 -10.98 6.55
C TYR A 207 -6.06 -10.98 5.03
N TYR A 208 -6.57 -9.88 4.45
CA TYR A 208 -6.43 -9.53 3.05
C TYR A 208 -5.79 -8.16 2.92
N GLY A 209 -4.61 -8.09 2.35
CA GLY A 209 -3.88 -6.84 2.10
C GLY A 209 -3.63 -6.61 0.63
N VAL A 210 -3.82 -5.36 0.20
CA VAL A 210 -3.57 -4.93 -1.18
C VAL A 210 -2.44 -3.90 -1.18
N SER A 211 -1.49 -4.00 -2.13
CA SER A 211 -0.48 -2.96 -2.30
C SER A 211 0.31 -2.71 -0.99
N TYR A 212 0.34 -1.49 -0.46
CA TYR A 212 0.90 -1.24 0.88
C TYR A 212 0.28 -2.14 1.97
N GLY A 213 -0.99 -2.54 1.83
CA GLY A 213 -1.60 -3.47 2.76
C GLY A 213 -0.88 -4.82 2.82
N THR A 214 -0.16 -5.23 1.76
CA THR A 214 0.69 -6.42 1.79
C THR A 214 1.88 -6.20 2.72
N TYR A 215 2.58 -5.06 2.61
CA TYR A 215 3.68 -4.71 3.51
C TYR A 215 3.22 -4.64 4.97
N LEU A 216 2.04 -4.08 5.25
CA LEU A 216 1.44 -4.09 6.59
C LEU A 216 1.23 -5.53 7.09
N GLY A 217 0.68 -6.42 6.25
CA GLY A 217 0.49 -7.82 6.56
C GLY A 217 1.81 -8.59 6.75
N GLU A 218 2.81 -8.30 5.95
CA GLU A 218 4.17 -8.84 6.05
C GLU A 218 4.82 -8.47 7.40
N VAL A 219 4.73 -7.20 7.78
CA VAL A 219 5.20 -6.70 9.08
C VAL A 219 4.42 -7.38 10.22
N TYR A 220 3.09 -7.53 10.06
CA TYR A 220 2.28 -8.23 11.05
C TYR A 220 2.70 -9.70 11.21
N THR A 221 2.90 -10.44 10.12
CA THR A 221 3.34 -11.84 10.17
C THR A 221 4.73 -12.00 10.79
N GLN A 222 5.61 -11.03 10.58
CA GLN A 222 6.94 -11.03 11.19
C GLN A 222 6.89 -10.76 12.69
N MET A 223 6.03 -9.85 13.13
CA MET A 223 5.91 -9.46 14.54
C MET A 223 5.05 -10.45 15.34
N PHE A 224 4.01 -11.01 14.74
CA PHE A 224 2.99 -11.84 15.39
C PHE A 224 2.73 -13.16 14.64
N PRO A 225 3.76 -13.98 14.39
CA PRO A 225 3.58 -15.21 13.61
C PRO A 225 2.59 -16.20 14.23
N ALA A 226 2.50 -16.27 15.56
CA ALA A 226 1.57 -17.14 16.28
C ALA A 226 0.11 -16.67 16.17
N HIS A 227 -0.11 -15.38 15.94
CA HIS A 227 -1.43 -14.77 15.80
C HIS A 227 -1.88 -14.62 14.35
N SER A 228 -1.02 -14.93 13.38
CA SER A 228 -1.33 -14.91 11.96
C SER A 228 -2.14 -16.13 11.55
N GLY A 229 -3.24 -15.90 10.84
CA GLY A 229 -4.13 -16.91 10.29
C GLY A 229 -3.93 -17.12 8.81
N ARG A 230 -5.00 -17.02 8.02
CA ARG A 230 -4.97 -17.10 6.55
C ARG A 230 -4.64 -15.73 5.98
N MET A 231 -3.42 -15.60 5.50
CA MET A 231 -2.89 -14.35 4.98
C MET A 231 -2.94 -14.37 3.45
N VAL A 232 -3.60 -13.39 2.86
CA VAL A 232 -3.63 -13.18 1.40
C VAL A 232 -3.02 -11.81 1.10
N PHE A 233 -2.02 -11.79 0.22
CA PHE A 233 -1.31 -10.59 -0.20
C PHE A 233 -1.48 -10.39 -1.70
N ASP A 234 -2.23 -9.37 -2.08
CA ASP A 234 -2.55 -9.02 -3.46
C ASP A 234 -1.71 -7.82 -3.91
N SER A 235 -0.97 -8.00 -4.99
CA SER A 235 -0.07 -6.96 -5.51
C SER A 235 1.00 -6.58 -4.47
N SER A 236 1.87 -7.56 -4.20
CA SER A 236 2.81 -7.57 -3.08
C SER A 236 3.94 -6.57 -3.23
N ILE A 237 4.36 -5.95 -2.13
CA ILE A 237 5.58 -5.14 -2.04
C ILE A 237 6.76 -6.05 -1.68
N ASP A 238 7.94 -5.76 -2.22
CA ASP A 238 9.21 -6.29 -1.72
C ASP A 238 9.56 -5.55 -0.41
N PRO A 239 9.58 -6.24 0.76
CA PRO A 239 9.81 -5.57 2.04
C PRO A 239 11.19 -4.90 2.15
N ASP A 240 12.19 -5.36 1.39
CA ASP A 240 13.53 -4.78 1.38
C ASP A 240 13.62 -3.53 0.48
N ARG A 241 12.58 -3.24 -0.30
CA ARG A 241 12.50 -2.10 -1.22
C ARG A 241 11.55 -0.98 -0.76
N TYR A 242 10.82 -1.20 0.31
CA TYR A 242 9.90 -0.20 0.85
C TYR A 242 10.69 0.96 1.47
N TRP A 243 10.48 2.22 1.22
CA TRP A 243 9.56 2.99 0.38
C TRP A 243 10.29 3.46 -0.90
N GLU A 244 11.47 4.06 -0.74
CA GLU A 244 12.27 4.69 -1.80
C GLU A 244 12.55 3.74 -2.96
N GLY A 245 12.98 2.52 -2.66
CA GLY A 245 13.26 1.52 -3.67
C GLY A 245 12.03 1.09 -4.46
N MET A 246 10.87 1.01 -3.81
CA MET A 246 9.60 0.70 -4.47
C MET A 246 9.22 1.82 -5.47
N VAL A 247 9.38 3.07 -5.08
CA VAL A 247 9.12 4.22 -5.97
C VAL A 247 10.05 4.19 -7.17
N GLN A 248 11.33 3.88 -6.97
CA GLN A 248 12.29 3.73 -8.08
C GLN A 248 11.89 2.61 -9.05
N ASP A 249 11.36 1.50 -8.54
CA ASP A 249 10.91 0.37 -9.36
C ASP A 249 9.68 0.70 -10.22
N TRP A 250 8.95 1.80 -9.95
CA TRP A 250 7.89 2.29 -10.85
C TRP A 250 8.45 2.77 -12.19
N GLY A 251 9.65 3.32 -12.24
CA GLY A 251 10.23 3.84 -13.49
C GLY A 251 10.18 2.81 -14.62
N PRO A 252 10.95 1.70 -14.54
CA PRO A 252 10.95 0.69 -15.59
C PRO A 252 9.59 -0.02 -15.74
N ALA A 253 8.80 -0.15 -14.66
CA ALA A 253 7.50 -0.80 -14.71
C ALA A 253 6.45 0.04 -15.45
N ASP A 254 6.42 1.35 -15.23
CA ASP A 254 5.54 2.28 -15.95
C ASP A 254 5.97 2.44 -17.42
N GLU A 255 7.27 2.39 -17.75
CA GLU A 255 7.73 2.34 -19.15
C GLU A 255 7.20 1.11 -19.87
N ALA A 256 7.26 -0.06 -19.24
CA ALA A 256 6.69 -1.30 -19.79
C ALA A 256 5.15 -1.23 -19.89
N ALA A 257 4.49 -0.61 -18.91
CA ALA A 257 3.05 -0.40 -18.92
C ALA A 257 2.61 0.55 -20.03
N LEU A 258 3.41 1.58 -20.32
CA LEU A 258 3.19 2.50 -21.42
C LEU A 258 3.38 1.79 -22.77
N ASP A 259 4.37 0.90 -22.90
CA ASP A 259 4.55 0.08 -24.10
C ASP A 259 3.34 -0.83 -24.35
N ASP A 260 2.77 -1.39 -23.30
CA ASP A 260 1.56 -2.20 -23.38
C ASP A 260 0.35 -1.37 -23.86
N TRP A 261 0.13 -0.21 -23.24
CA TRP A 261 -0.91 0.73 -23.63
C TRP A 261 -0.69 1.25 -25.05
N ALA A 262 0.55 1.56 -25.44
CA ALA A 262 0.87 2.05 -26.78
C ALA A 262 0.54 1.02 -27.86
N ARG A 263 0.78 -0.27 -27.61
CA ARG A 263 0.35 -1.35 -28.54
C ARG A 263 -1.18 -1.40 -28.66
N TRP A 264 -1.90 -1.25 -27.56
CA TRP A 264 -3.36 -1.23 -27.54
C TRP A 264 -3.92 -0.05 -28.32
N VAL A 265 -3.36 1.15 -28.16
CA VAL A 265 -3.76 2.37 -28.87
C VAL A 265 -3.43 2.27 -30.36
N ALA A 266 -2.23 1.83 -30.71
CA ALA A 266 -1.80 1.67 -32.11
C ALA A 266 -2.70 0.74 -32.90
N ALA A 267 -3.20 -0.33 -32.27
CA ALA A 267 -4.20 -1.22 -32.88
C ALA A 267 -5.57 -0.56 -33.12
N ARG A 268 -5.76 0.69 -32.65
CA ARG A 268 -6.99 1.50 -32.73
C ARG A 268 -6.71 2.93 -33.25
N ASP A 269 -5.70 3.04 -34.13
CA ASP A 269 -5.26 4.35 -34.66
C ASP A 269 -6.34 5.04 -35.49
N ASP A 270 -7.25 4.30 -36.10
CA ASP A 270 -8.46 4.82 -36.76
C ASP A 270 -9.38 5.60 -35.82
N THR A 271 -9.32 5.31 -34.51
CA THR A 271 -10.14 5.95 -33.47
C THR A 271 -9.38 7.06 -32.74
N TYR A 272 -8.14 6.79 -32.34
CA TYR A 272 -7.39 7.68 -31.46
C TYR A 272 -6.40 8.59 -32.18
N HIS A 273 -5.96 8.25 -33.39
CA HIS A 273 -5.03 9.04 -34.22
C HIS A 273 -3.74 9.45 -33.47
N LEU A 274 -3.15 8.48 -32.75
CA LEU A 274 -1.89 8.67 -32.00
C LEU A 274 -0.69 8.00 -32.68
N GLY A 275 -0.94 7.25 -33.74
CA GLY A 275 0.06 6.55 -34.54
C GLY A 275 -0.23 5.05 -34.69
N PRO A 276 0.04 4.47 -35.88
CA PRO A 276 -0.24 3.07 -36.21
C PRO A 276 0.73 2.07 -35.59
N THR A 277 1.78 2.51 -34.89
CA THR A 277 2.73 1.64 -34.18
C THR A 277 2.96 2.10 -32.76
N ALA A 278 3.29 1.18 -31.86
CA ALA A 278 3.60 1.50 -30.47
C ALA A 278 4.76 2.52 -30.35
N ALA A 279 5.75 2.45 -31.24
CA ALA A 279 6.87 3.41 -31.27
C ALA A 279 6.41 4.83 -31.61
N GLU A 280 5.51 4.99 -32.56
CA GLU A 280 4.93 6.28 -32.93
C GLU A 280 4.07 6.84 -31.81
N VAL A 281 3.25 6.02 -31.17
CA VAL A 281 2.46 6.42 -29.98
C VAL A 281 3.37 6.90 -28.86
N ARG A 282 4.45 6.18 -28.57
CA ARG A 282 5.44 6.63 -27.56
C ARG A 282 6.10 7.95 -27.94
N ALA A 283 6.58 8.06 -29.17
CA ALA A 283 7.20 9.30 -29.66
C ALA A 283 6.23 10.49 -29.59
N TRP A 284 4.95 10.22 -29.83
CA TRP A 284 3.88 11.20 -29.71
C TRP A 284 3.70 11.66 -28.24
N ILE A 285 3.66 10.74 -27.27
CA ILE A 285 3.58 11.05 -25.82
C ILE A 285 4.80 11.85 -25.37
N GLU A 286 6.00 11.46 -25.75
CA GLU A 286 7.22 12.22 -25.45
C GLU A 286 7.19 13.61 -26.05
N GLY A 287 6.63 13.74 -27.28
CA GLY A 287 6.41 15.03 -27.94
C GLY A 287 5.45 15.92 -27.15
N LEU A 288 4.36 15.34 -26.65
CA LEU A 288 3.37 16.04 -25.81
C LEU A 288 4.00 16.56 -24.51
N ILE A 289 4.79 15.74 -23.82
CA ILE A 289 5.50 16.13 -22.59
C ILE A 289 6.48 17.26 -22.87
N ARG A 290 7.28 17.16 -23.95
CA ARG A 290 8.20 18.23 -24.35
C ARG A 290 7.48 19.54 -24.70
N ALA A 291 6.34 19.46 -25.38
CA ALA A 291 5.55 20.64 -25.70
C ALA A 291 4.97 21.28 -24.41
N ALA A 292 4.44 20.48 -23.50
CA ALA A 292 3.93 20.95 -22.22
C ALA A 292 5.01 21.55 -21.30
N ALA A 293 6.25 21.09 -21.41
CA ALA A 293 7.40 21.70 -20.70
C ALA A 293 7.70 23.12 -21.17
N HIS A 294 7.48 23.40 -22.46
CA HIS A 294 7.67 24.75 -23.02
C HIS A 294 6.44 25.64 -22.81
N GLN A 295 5.26 25.07 -22.94
CA GLN A 295 4.00 25.77 -22.80
C GLN A 295 3.00 24.85 -22.08
N PRO A 296 2.79 25.03 -20.75
CA PRO A 296 1.83 24.25 -19.99
C PRO A 296 0.43 24.29 -20.62
N ILE A 297 -0.25 23.17 -20.60
CA ILE A 297 -1.63 23.03 -21.05
C ILE A 297 -2.53 23.51 -19.92
N ILE A 298 -3.24 24.60 -20.14
CA ILE A 298 -4.12 25.16 -19.11
C ILE A 298 -5.50 24.49 -19.19
N VAL A 299 -5.87 23.78 -18.16
CA VAL A 299 -7.20 23.16 -17.98
C VAL A 299 -7.90 23.86 -16.83
N ASP A 300 -8.94 24.63 -17.13
CA ASP A 300 -9.54 25.61 -16.21
C ASP A 300 -8.44 26.59 -15.71
N ASP A 301 -7.99 26.49 -14.47
CA ASP A 301 -6.88 27.26 -13.89
C ASP A 301 -5.64 26.40 -13.57
N PHE A 302 -5.63 25.13 -13.96
CA PHE A 302 -4.58 24.17 -13.63
C PHE A 302 -3.57 23.99 -14.78
N PRO A 303 -2.27 24.27 -14.57
CA PRO A 303 -1.25 24.06 -15.58
C PRO A 303 -0.77 22.60 -15.59
N VAL A 304 -1.11 21.86 -16.63
CA VAL A 304 -0.56 20.51 -16.89
C VAL A 304 0.74 20.66 -17.69
N ASP A 305 1.85 20.37 -17.07
CA ASP A 305 3.21 20.47 -17.62
C ASP A 305 3.96 19.12 -17.64
N ASP A 306 5.26 19.14 -17.82
CA ASP A 306 6.14 17.97 -17.80
C ASP A 306 6.34 17.36 -16.39
N HIS A 307 5.86 18.01 -15.35
CA HIS A 307 5.79 17.43 -14.02
C HIS A 307 4.51 16.60 -13.83
N TRP A 308 3.38 17.10 -14.35
CA TRP A 308 2.06 16.48 -14.14
C TRP A 308 1.70 15.40 -15.17
N LEU A 309 2.13 15.55 -16.44
CA LEU A 309 1.80 14.56 -17.48
C LEU A 309 2.29 13.15 -17.15
N PRO A 310 3.55 12.94 -16.73
CA PRO A 310 3.99 11.59 -16.33
C PRO A 310 3.19 11.03 -15.16
N PHE A 311 2.75 11.87 -14.22
CA PHE A 311 1.94 11.44 -13.09
C PHE A 311 0.51 11.06 -13.50
N ILE A 312 -0.09 11.77 -14.45
CA ILE A 312 -1.39 11.39 -15.04
C ILE A 312 -1.28 10.03 -15.72
N LEU A 313 -0.26 9.84 -16.55
CA LEU A 313 0.01 8.56 -17.21
C LEU A 313 0.19 7.44 -16.16
N HIS A 314 1.07 7.65 -15.19
CA HIS A 314 1.29 6.76 -14.07
C HIS A 314 -0.04 6.30 -13.44
N ASN A 315 -0.97 7.18 -13.12
CA ASN A 315 -2.23 6.83 -12.48
C ASN A 315 -3.14 5.95 -13.35
N TYR A 316 -3.14 6.15 -14.67
CA TYR A 316 -4.01 5.40 -15.57
C TYR A 316 -3.40 4.08 -16.06
N LEU A 317 -2.09 4.00 -16.13
CA LEU A 317 -1.38 2.81 -16.58
C LEU A 317 -1.48 1.62 -15.62
N ASN A 318 -1.97 1.83 -14.41
CA ASN A 318 -2.10 0.77 -13.42
C ASN A 318 -3.19 -0.29 -13.75
N ASN A 319 -4.03 -0.04 -14.76
CA ASN A 319 -5.14 -0.92 -15.08
C ASN A 319 -5.48 -0.84 -16.58
N PHE A 320 -5.38 -1.97 -17.28
CA PHE A 320 -5.70 -2.06 -18.71
C PHE A 320 -7.14 -1.63 -19.06
N ARG A 321 -8.09 -1.79 -18.12
CA ARG A 321 -9.49 -1.36 -18.29
C ARG A 321 -9.65 0.16 -18.41
N LEU A 322 -8.59 0.92 -18.11
CA LEU A 322 -8.53 2.38 -18.26
C LEU A 322 -7.90 2.83 -19.57
N ASN A 323 -7.57 1.91 -20.47
CA ASN A 323 -6.87 2.22 -21.73
C ASN A 323 -7.59 3.29 -22.57
N ALA A 324 -8.88 3.11 -22.81
CA ALA A 324 -9.68 4.06 -23.56
C ALA A 324 -9.77 5.43 -22.86
N ALA A 325 -9.97 5.41 -21.55
CA ALA A 325 -10.02 6.62 -20.75
C ALA A 325 -8.71 7.42 -20.81
N LEU A 326 -7.56 6.74 -20.77
CA LEU A 326 -6.26 7.39 -20.93
C LEU A 326 -6.09 7.98 -22.32
N ALA A 327 -6.49 7.25 -23.37
CA ALA A 327 -6.39 7.74 -24.74
C ALA A 327 -7.24 9.02 -24.95
N ASP A 328 -8.45 9.06 -24.43
CA ASP A 328 -9.32 10.24 -24.46
C ASP A 328 -8.67 11.44 -23.75
N ILE A 329 -8.14 11.24 -22.53
CA ILE A 329 -7.47 12.29 -21.76
C ILE A 329 -6.25 12.84 -22.50
N VAL A 330 -5.41 11.96 -23.02
CA VAL A 330 -4.18 12.33 -23.74
C VAL A 330 -4.54 13.13 -25.01
N ARG A 331 -5.55 12.72 -25.75
CA ARG A 331 -6.06 13.45 -26.93
C ARG A 331 -6.57 14.83 -26.55
N GLU A 332 -7.41 14.91 -25.51
CA GLU A 332 -7.97 16.19 -25.06
C GLU A 332 -6.87 17.16 -24.62
N LEU A 333 -5.85 16.68 -23.89
CA LEU A 333 -4.69 17.50 -23.49
C LEU A 333 -3.94 18.01 -24.72
N ALA A 334 -3.69 17.17 -25.71
CA ALA A 334 -2.99 17.56 -26.92
C ALA A 334 -3.74 18.61 -27.74
N ASP A 335 -5.04 18.46 -27.84
CA ASP A 335 -5.88 19.41 -28.59
C ASP A 335 -5.90 20.82 -27.96
N ASN A 336 -5.44 20.95 -26.72
CA ASN A 336 -5.36 22.21 -25.98
C ASN A 336 -3.93 22.82 -25.94
N ILE A 337 -2.90 22.17 -26.49
CA ILE A 337 -1.57 22.73 -26.56
C ILE A 337 -1.59 24.02 -27.40
N GLY A 338 -0.99 25.09 -26.86
CA GLY A 338 -0.84 26.38 -27.54
C GLY A 338 -2.16 27.11 -27.82
N ARG A 339 -3.28 26.63 -27.29
CA ARG A 339 -4.57 27.30 -27.39
C ARG A 339 -4.85 28.14 -26.14
N PRO A 340 -5.65 29.22 -26.24
CA PRO A 340 -6.20 29.87 -25.06
C PRO A 340 -6.95 28.83 -24.20
N PRO A 341 -7.03 29.03 -22.87
CA PRO A 341 -7.77 28.13 -22.00
C PRO A 341 -9.14 27.83 -22.57
N ALA A 342 -9.43 26.56 -22.83
CA ALA A 342 -10.72 26.16 -23.36
C ALA A 342 -11.80 26.38 -22.28
N THR A 343 -12.97 26.81 -22.71
CA THR A 343 -14.10 27.04 -21.79
C THR A 343 -14.90 25.77 -21.47
N ALA A 344 -14.59 24.66 -22.14
CA ALA A 344 -15.27 23.39 -21.94
C ALA A 344 -14.28 22.22 -22.01
N HIS A 345 -13.99 21.62 -20.87
CA HIS A 345 -13.27 20.35 -20.75
C HIS A 345 -14.22 19.20 -20.42
N THR A 346 -13.83 17.96 -20.77
CA THR A 346 -14.66 16.82 -20.43
C THR A 346 -14.74 16.66 -18.90
N PRO A 347 -15.89 16.18 -18.38
CA PRO A 347 -16.02 15.89 -16.93
C PRO A 347 -14.93 14.95 -16.42
N ARG A 348 -14.44 14.03 -17.27
CA ARG A 348 -13.40 13.08 -16.93
C ARG A 348 -12.06 13.79 -16.66
N LEU A 349 -11.59 14.63 -17.58
CA LEU A 349 -10.34 15.37 -17.40
C LEU A 349 -10.40 16.26 -16.16
N ARG A 350 -11.50 16.99 -15.96
CA ARG A 350 -11.71 17.78 -14.74
C ARG A 350 -11.65 16.94 -13.47
N SER A 351 -12.36 15.81 -13.43
CA SER A 351 -12.38 14.92 -12.26
C SER A 351 -10.97 14.44 -11.89
N VAL A 352 -10.16 14.06 -12.89
CA VAL A 352 -8.76 13.66 -12.67
C VAL A 352 -7.96 14.79 -12.06
N LEU A 353 -7.97 15.97 -12.67
CA LEU A 353 -7.18 17.10 -12.20
C LEU A 353 -7.65 17.61 -10.83
N THR A 354 -8.96 17.59 -10.56
CA THR A 354 -9.50 17.90 -9.24
C THR A 354 -8.99 16.90 -8.19
N ALA A 355 -9.03 15.60 -8.47
CA ALA A 355 -8.52 14.59 -7.55
C ALA A 355 -7.02 14.75 -7.28
N LEU A 356 -6.22 15.08 -8.31
CA LEU A 356 -4.78 15.30 -8.17
C LEU A 356 -4.45 16.54 -7.35
N ARG A 357 -5.26 17.60 -7.46
CA ARG A 357 -5.05 18.89 -6.80
C ARG A 357 -5.65 18.98 -5.40
N GLU A 358 -6.80 18.36 -5.18
CA GLU A 358 -7.61 18.54 -3.98
C GLU A 358 -7.69 17.28 -3.11
N GLY A 359 -7.28 16.13 -3.64
CA GLY A 359 -7.26 14.86 -2.91
C GLY A 359 -6.18 14.88 -1.83
N GLU A 360 -6.54 15.37 -0.63
CA GLU A 360 -5.62 15.42 0.51
C GLU A 360 -5.20 14.01 0.92
N ASN A 361 -3.92 13.73 0.89
CA ASN A 361 -3.34 12.44 1.27
C ASN A 361 -2.00 12.59 2.01
N SER A 362 -1.94 13.51 2.98
CA SER A 362 -0.76 13.67 3.84
C SER A 362 -0.37 12.38 4.56
N ALA A 363 -1.37 11.54 4.88
CA ALA A 363 -1.15 10.28 5.59
C ALA A 363 -0.19 9.35 4.84
N LEU A 364 -0.18 9.38 3.50
CA LEU A 364 0.76 8.60 2.69
C LEU A 364 2.22 8.93 3.06
N ALA A 365 2.59 10.23 3.06
CA ALA A 365 3.94 10.65 3.42
C ALA A 365 4.23 10.50 4.92
N GLN A 366 3.27 10.83 5.77
CA GLN A 366 3.44 10.71 7.22
C GLN A 366 3.81 9.28 7.62
N ILE A 367 3.18 8.28 7.01
CA ILE A 367 3.46 6.86 7.26
C ILE A 367 4.77 6.45 6.58
N ALA A 368 4.91 6.69 5.28
CA ALA A 368 6.09 6.27 4.52
C ALA A 368 7.39 6.86 5.09
N CYS A 369 7.40 8.16 5.42
CA CYS A 369 8.58 8.84 5.97
C CYS A 369 8.86 8.44 7.44
N ALA A 370 7.85 8.00 8.19
CA ALA A 370 8.05 7.49 9.55
C ALA A 370 8.53 6.02 9.57
N ASP A 371 8.31 5.27 8.50
CA ASP A 371 8.68 3.85 8.38
C ASP A 371 10.10 3.63 7.85
N ALA A 372 10.48 4.38 6.81
CA ALA A 372 11.72 4.15 6.08
C ALA A 372 12.56 5.43 5.94
N PRO A 373 13.88 5.34 6.14
CA PRO A 373 14.77 6.48 5.91
C PRO A 373 14.92 6.73 4.41
N ALA A 374 14.89 8.00 4.00
CA ALA A 374 15.18 8.41 2.64
C ALA A 374 16.59 9.06 2.55
N PRO A 375 17.26 9.05 1.37
CA PRO A 375 18.45 9.83 1.15
C PRO A 375 18.19 11.33 1.37
N THR A 376 19.08 12.01 2.12
CA THR A 376 18.88 13.43 2.48
C THR A 376 19.63 14.39 1.55
N ASP A 377 20.49 13.88 0.66
CA ASP A 377 21.24 14.68 -0.29
C ASP A 377 20.49 14.80 -1.63
N PRO A 378 20.02 15.97 -2.05
CA PRO A 378 19.33 16.14 -3.33
C PRO A 378 20.15 15.67 -4.54
N ARG A 379 21.49 15.66 -4.46
CA ARG A 379 22.37 15.18 -5.53
C ARG A 379 22.20 13.69 -5.78
N TRP A 380 21.81 12.91 -4.78
CA TRP A 380 21.51 11.50 -4.94
C TRP A 380 20.32 11.29 -5.90
N TYR A 381 19.22 12.01 -5.70
CA TYR A 381 18.03 11.95 -6.55
C TYR A 381 18.37 12.43 -7.97
N ARG A 382 19.07 13.58 -8.08
CA ARG A 382 19.47 14.10 -9.37
C ARG A 382 20.33 13.11 -10.15
N HIS A 383 21.27 12.45 -9.50
CA HIS A 383 22.10 11.41 -10.12
C HIS A 383 21.24 10.26 -10.67
N HIS A 384 20.24 9.79 -9.91
CA HIS A 384 19.36 8.71 -10.37
C HIS A 384 18.48 9.15 -11.53
N ILE A 385 17.96 10.37 -11.54
CA ILE A 385 17.26 10.94 -12.69
C ILE A 385 18.16 10.92 -13.92
N ASP A 386 19.43 11.32 -13.79
CA ASP A 386 20.35 11.42 -14.94
C ASP A 386 20.73 10.05 -15.52
N ILE A 387 20.98 9.05 -14.68
CA ILE A 387 21.36 7.71 -15.16
C ILE A 387 20.19 6.93 -15.75
N THR A 388 18.95 7.21 -15.33
CA THR A 388 17.74 6.52 -15.86
C THR A 388 17.17 7.20 -17.11
N ARG A 389 17.60 8.42 -17.44
CA ARG A 389 17.02 9.25 -18.52
C ARG A 389 16.96 8.56 -19.89
N THR A 390 17.88 7.63 -20.20
CA THR A 390 17.90 6.91 -21.47
C THR A 390 17.05 5.66 -21.49
N THR A 391 16.90 4.99 -20.37
CA THR A 391 16.11 3.75 -20.23
C THR A 391 14.68 4.00 -19.79
N GLU A 392 14.46 5.12 -19.11
CA GLU A 392 13.19 5.54 -18.52
C GLU A 392 12.90 7.00 -18.89
N PRO A 393 12.71 7.31 -20.19
CA PRO A 393 12.66 8.69 -20.67
C PRO A 393 11.45 9.48 -20.15
N ILE A 394 10.36 8.81 -19.76
CA ILE A 394 9.13 9.42 -19.26
C ILE A 394 9.06 9.33 -17.74
N PHE A 395 9.28 8.12 -17.20
CA PHE A 395 9.01 7.86 -15.78
C PHE A 395 10.26 7.88 -14.90
N GLY A 396 11.48 7.91 -15.43
CA GLY A 396 12.69 7.98 -14.64
C GLY A 396 12.77 9.24 -13.76
N ALA A 397 12.32 10.39 -14.28
CA ALA A 397 12.25 11.64 -13.51
C ALA A 397 11.09 11.66 -12.50
N LEU A 398 10.06 10.84 -12.66
CA LEU A 398 9.01 10.66 -11.67
C LEU A 398 9.48 9.71 -10.55
N ALA A 399 9.99 8.55 -10.92
CA ALA A 399 10.39 7.50 -10.00
C ALA A 399 11.60 7.86 -9.13
N ASN A 400 12.38 8.85 -9.55
CA ASN A 400 13.56 9.32 -8.83
C ASN A 400 13.45 10.77 -8.34
N ASN A 401 12.24 11.37 -8.36
CA ASN A 401 12.08 12.74 -7.84
C ASN A 401 12.21 12.76 -6.32
N ILE A 402 12.74 13.87 -5.81
CA ILE A 402 12.89 14.08 -4.38
C ILE A 402 11.51 14.29 -3.72
N GLN A 403 11.28 13.61 -2.63
CA GLN A 403 10.03 13.62 -1.87
C GLN A 403 10.23 14.22 -0.49
N PRO A 404 9.15 14.60 0.25
CA PRO A 404 9.25 15.14 1.59
C PRO A 404 10.02 14.27 2.58
N CYS A 405 10.09 12.95 2.36
CA CYS A 405 10.86 12.02 3.20
C CYS A 405 12.36 12.35 3.26
N ALA A 406 12.94 12.99 2.23
CA ALA A 406 14.33 13.44 2.23
C ALA A 406 14.62 14.47 3.34
N TYR A 407 13.60 15.17 3.81
CA TYR A 407 13.65 16.22 4.82
C TYR A 407 12.95 15.84 6.13
N TRP A 408 12.59 14.55 6.29
CA TRP A 408 11.90 14.01 7.45
C TRP A 408 12.89 13.54 8.52
N PRO A 409 12.52 13.58 9.82
CA PRO A 409 13.30 12.95 10.87
C PRO A 409 13.48 11.45 10.62
N ARG A 410 14.60 10.90 11.07
CA ARG A 410 14.81 9.45 10.96
C ARG A 410 13.71 8.66 11.68
N PRO A 411 13.27 7.52 11.11
CA PRO A 411 12.31 6.63 11.76
C PRO A 411 12.71 6.27 13.20
N ALA A 412 11.71 6.13 14.06
CA ALA A 412 11.95 5.76 15.47
C ALA A 412 12.42 4.31 15.63
N GLU A 413 11.95 3.43 14.75
CA GLU A 413 12.34 2.03 14.67
C GLU A 413 12.92 1.75 13.27
N PRO A 414 13.85 0.78 13.13
CA PRO A 414 14.33 0.39 11.79
C PRO A 414 13.21 -0.29 11.00
N PRO A 415 13.27 -0.24 9.64
CA PRO A 415 12.37 -1.01 8.78
C PRO A 415 12.37 -2.49 9.17
N THR A 416 11.20 -3.12 9.08
CA THR A 416 11.06 -4.53 9.44
C THR A 416 11.66 -5.42 8.36
N ARG A 417 12.64 -6.22 8.73
CA ARG A 417 13.11 -7.29 7.85
C ARG A 417 12.15 -8.46 7.92
N VAL A 418 11.53 -8.78 6.79
CA VAL A 418 10.57 -9.87 6.69
C VAL A 418 11.32 -11.15 6.31
N HIS A 419 11.29 -12.12 7.21
CA HIS A 419 11.80 -13.48 6.97
C HIS A 419 11.12 -14.43 7.96
N ASN A 420 10.03 -15.09 7.53
CA ASN A 420 9.27 -15.98 8.39
C ASN A 420 8.60 -17.09 7.58
N SER A 421 8.10 -18.12 8.28
CA SER A 421 7.42 -19.28 7.67
C SER A 421 5.92 -19.28 7.95
N VAL A 422 5.29 -18.11 8.09
CA VAL A 422 3.81 -18.02 8.15
C VAL A 422 3.26 -18.38 6.77
N PRO A 423 2.32 -19.34 6.69
CA PRO A 423 1.67 -19.66 5.41
C PRO A 423 0.89 -18.45 4.88
N ALA A 424 1.11 -18.11 3.62
CA ALA A 424 0.41 -17.01 2.95
C ALA A 424 0.13 -17.35 1.48
N LEU A 425 -0.96 -16.82 0.95
CA LEU A 425 -1.25 -16.84 -0.48
C LEU A 425 -0.88 -15.48 -1.07
N LEU A 426 0.11 -15.47 -1.94
CA LEU A 426 0.47 -14.30 -2.72
C LEU A 426 -0.27 -14.35 -4.05
N VAL A 427 -0.86 -13.25 -4.45
CA VAL A 427 -1.50 -13.14 -5.77
C VAL A 427 -0.95 -11.91 -6.49
N GLN A 428 -0.51 -12.10 -7.73
CA GLN A 428 0.25 -11.07 -8.44
C GLN A 428 0.04 -11.12 -9.94
N SER A 429 -0.17 -9.96 -10.56
CA SER A 429 -0.17 -9.82 -12.00
C SER A 429 1.25 -9.63 -12.54
N THR A 430 1.55 -10.22 -13.71
CA THR A 430 2.87 -10.05 -14.35
C THR A 430 3.10 -8.66 -14.93
N GLY A 431 2.05 -7.88 -15.13
CA GLY A 431 2.12 -6.54 -15.70
C GLY A 431 1.77 -5.42 -14.70
N ASP A 432 1.81 -5.68 -13.40
CA ASP A 432 1.54 -4.68 -12.38
C ASP A 432 2.65 -3.60 -12.35
N PRO A 433 2.33 -2.32 -12.64
CA PRO A 433 3.34 -1.27 -12.63
C PRO A 433 3.53 -0.60 -11.25
N ARG A 434 2.70 -0.92 -10.25
CA ARG A 434 2.81 -0.35 -8.90
C ARG A 434 3.64 -1.20 -7.97
N THR A 435 3.42 -2.49 -8.05
CA THR A 435 4.17 -3.52 -7.34
C THR A 435 4.62 -4.55 -8.37
N PRO A 436 5.76 -4.30 -9.04
CA PRO A 436 6.23 -5.17 -10.13
C PRO A 436 6.32 -6.64 -9.72
N TYR A 437 6.13 -7.54 -10.67
CA TYR A 437 6.07 -8.99 -10.43
C TYR A 437 7.26 -9.52 -9.61
N ASP A 438 8.45 -8.93 -9.80
CA ASP A 438 9.65 -9.28 -9.03
C ASP A 438 9.51 -9.03 -7.53
N HIS A 439 8.65 -8.09 -7.10
CA HIS A 439 8.38 -7.86 -5.69
C HIS A 439 7.73 -9.09 -5.06
N ALA A 440 6.70 -9.65 -5.69
CA ALA A 440 6.07 -10.88 -5.23
C ALA A 440 7.04 -12.06 -5.22
N LEU A 441 7.93 -12.18 -6.21
CA LEU A 441 8.96 -13.22 -6.23
C LEU A 441 9.96 -13.08 -5.08
N ARG A 442 10.31 -11.86 -4.69
CA ARG A 442 11.21 -11.60 -3.55
C ARG A 442 10.52 -11.87 -2.23
N LEU A 443 9.26 -11.42 -2.07
CA LEU A 443 8.45 -11.73 -0.91
C LEU A 443 8.25 -13.24 -0.76
N HIS A 444 7.97 -13.96 -1.85
CA HIS A 444 7.82 -15.41 -1.84
C HIS A 444 9.09 -16.13 -1.34
N ARG A 445 10.27 -15.63 -1.71
CA ARG A 445 11.55 -16.13 -1.15
C ARG A 445 11.73 -15.79 0.33
N ALA A 446 11.27 -14.62 0.77
CA ALA A 446 11.34 -14.20 2.17
C ALA A 446 10.34 -14.96 3.06
N MET A 447 9.25 -15.48 2.47
CA MET A 447 8.22 -16.27 3.15
C MET A 447 8.08 -17.67 2.51
N PRO A 448 9.00 -18.61 2.79
CA PRO A 448 9.09 -19.89 2.08
C PRO A 448 7.89 -20.82 2.26
N ALA A 449 7.02 -20.57 3.24
CA ALA A 449 5.76 -21.29 3.40
C ALA A 449 4.59 -20.68 2.61
N SER A 450 4.82 -19.60 1.85
CA SER A 450 3.81 -19.00 0.96
C SER A 450 3.61 -19.83 -0.32
N ARG A 451 2.54 -19.49 -1.06
CA ARG A 451 2.31 -19.94 -2.45
C ARG A 451 1.96 -18.75 -3.31
N LEU A 452 2.45 -18.74 -4.53
CA LEU A 452 2.20 -17.67 -5.49
C LEU A 452 1.18 -18.11 -6.54
N VAL A 453 0.14 -17.29 -6.71
CA VAL A 453 -0.79 -17.37 -7.83
C VAL A 453 -0.53 -16.20 -8.77
N THR A 454 -0.05 -16.50 -9.95
CA THR A 454 0.33 -15.51 -10.97
C THR A 454 -0.81 -15.29 -11.96
N LEU A 455 -1.26 -14.05 -12.11
CA LEU A 455 -2.11 -13.64 -13.23
C LEU A 455 -1.23 -13.22 -14.40
N ARG A 456 -1.25 -14.03 -15.46
CA ARG A 456 -0.34 -13.86 -16.60
C ARG A 456 -0.80 -12.77 -17.58
N ASN A 457 0.16 -12.11 -18.22
CA ASN A 457 -0.06 -11.21 -19.37
C ASN A 457 -1.16 -10.16 -19.15
N THR A 458 -1.29 -9.66 -17.92
CA THR A 458 -2.33 -8.71 -17.57
C THR A 458 -1.70 -7.50 -16.88
N ARG A 459 -1.93 -6.31 -17.41
CA ARG A 459 -1.47 -5.06 -16.79
C ARG A 459 -2.55 -4.54 -15.84
N ILE A 460 -2.41 -4.95 -14.57
CA ILE A 460 -3.35 -4.52 -13.53
C ILE A 460 -2.69 -4.56 -12.15
N HIS A 461 -2.95 -3.51 -11.38
CA HIS A 461 -2.73 -3.47 -9.94
C HIS A 461 -4.01 -3.88 -9.22
N MET A 462 -3.92 -4.74 -8.19
CA MET A 462 -5.05 -5.34 -7.45
C MET A 462 -5.81 -6.38 -8.30
N THR A 463 -5.55 -7.65 -8.03
CA THR A 463 -6.00 -8.77 -8.88
C THR A 463 -7.28 -9.45 -8.43
N PHE A 464 -7.66 -9.34 -7.14
CA PHE A 464 -8.89 -9.94 -6.60
C PHE A 464 -10.10 -9.09 -6.96
N ARG A 465 -10.68 -9.35 -8.13
CA ARG A 465 -11.80 -8.58 -8.69
C ARG A 465 -12.79 -9.47 -9.41
N THR A 466 -14.06 -9.12 -9.33
CA THR A 466 -15.12 -9.77 -10.13
C THR A 466 -14.83 -9.60 -11.63
N GLY A 467 -14.97 -10.70 -12.39
CA GLY A 467 -14.82 -10.71 -13.84
C GLY A 467 -13.39 -10.42 -14.33
N LEU A 468 -12.37 -10.69 -13.51
CA LEU A 468 -10.98 -10.59 -13.94
C LEU A 468 -10.39 -11.98 -14.21
N SER A 469 -10.42 -12.86 -13.22
CA SER A 469 -9.94 -14.25 -13.35
C SER A 469 -10.63 -15.14 -12.33
N THR A 470 -11.52 -15.99 -12.82
CA THR A 470 -12.20 -17.01 -11.99
C THR A 470 -11.17 -17.92 -11.32
N CYS A 471 -10.13 -18.35 -12.07
CA CYS A 471 -9.05 -19.19 -11.56
C CYS A 471 -8.35 -18.58 -10.33
N LEU A 472 -8.08 -17.28 -10.33
CA LEU A 472 -7.43 -16.56 -9.23
C LEU A 472 -8.40 -16.37 -8.06
N ASN A 473 -9.62 -15.93 -8.34
CA ASN A 473 -10.64 -15.70 -7.33
C ASN A 473 -10.99 -17.00 -6.58
N ASP A 474 -11.08 -18.14 -7.30
CA ASP A 474 -11.31 -19.45 -6.71
C ASP A 474 -10.16 -19.88 -5.78
N ALA A 475 -8.91 -19.59 -6.15
CA ALA A 475 -7.76 -19.91 -5.29
C ALA A 475 -7.80 -19.13 -3.96
N ILE A 476 -8.18 -17.86 -3.99
CA ILE A 476 -8.34 -17.04 -2.78
C ILE A 476 -9.51 -17.56 -1.92
N ASN A 477 -10.68 -17.78 -2.55
CA ASN A 477 -11.87 -18.26 -1.85
C ASN A 477 -11.65 -19.65 -1.23
N ALA A 478 -11.01 -20.58 -1.94
CA ALA A 478 -10.65 -21.88 -1.42
C ALA A 478 -9.72 -21.78 -0.21
N TYR A 479 -8.71 -20.91 -0.28
CA TYR A 479 -7.81 -20.70 0.85
C TYR A 479 -8.55 -20.14 2.08
N TYR A 480 -9.48 -19.19 1.91
CA TYR A 480 -10.31 -18.72 3.03
C TYR A 480 -11.34 -19.75 3.50
N SER A 481 -11.83 -20.62 2.62
CA SER A 481 -12.80 -21.67 2.99
C SER A 481 -12.14 -22.82 3.75
N ASP A 482 -11.05 -23.38 3.22
CA ASP A 482 -10.45 -24.63 3.69
C ASP A 482 -9.17 -24.45 4.49
N GLY A 483 -8.45 -23.35 4.26
CA GLY A 483 -7.13 -23.06 4.85
C GLY A 483 -6.00 -23.82 4.20
N VAL A 484 -6.26 -24.42 3.04
CA VAL A 484 -5.27 -25.20 2.30
C VAL A 484 -4.70 -24.35 1.17
N LEU A 485 -3.41 -24.08 1.23
CA LEU A 485 -2.70 -23.45 0.12
C LEU A 485 -2.61 -24.42 -1.06
N PRO A 486 -2.53 -23.91 -2.30
CA PRO A 486 -2.18 -24.75 -3.46
C PRO A 486 -0.93 -25.60 -3.19
N SER A 487 -0.87 -26.82 -3.66
CA SER A 487 0.28 -27.71 -3.46
C SER A 487 1.57 -27.16 -4.08
N THR A 488 1.43 -26.42 -5.18
CA THR A 488 2.50 -25.72 -5.89
C THR A 488 2.02 -24.32 -6.28
N ASP A 489 2.93 -23.47 -6.68
CA ASP A 489 2.59 -22.19 -7.30
C ASP A 489 1.71 -22.42 -8.52
N LYS A 490 0.79 -21.48 -8.76
CA LYS A 490 -0.24 -21.60 -9.79
C LYS A 490 -0.17 -20.41 -10.75
N SER A 491 -0.45 -20.66 -12.02
CA SER A 491 -0.66 -19.62 -13.02
C SER A 491 -2.11 -19.60 -13.46
N CYS A 492 -2.67 -18.41 -13.53
CA CYS A 492 -4.01 -18.14 -14.03
C CYS A 492 -3.95 -17.16 -15.19
N ASP A 493 -4.94 -17.22 -16.07
CA ASP A 493 -5.16 -16.23 -17.12
C ASP A 493 -6.38 -15.38 -16.77
N PRO A 494 -6.53 -14.17 -17.34
CA PRO A 494 -7.77 -13.42 -17.26
C PRO A 494 -8.88 -14.18 -18.00
N ASP A 495 -10.12 -14.08 -17.51
CA ASP A 495 -11.29 -14.72 -18.14
C ASP A 495 -11.57 -14.16 -19.53
N HIS A 496 -11.26 -12.87 -19.72
CA HIS A 496 -11.32 -12.17 -20.99
C HIS A 496 -9.97 -11.51 -21.26
N PRO A 497 -9.38 -11.69 -22.46
CA PRO A 497 -8.19 -10.94 -22.83
C PRO A 497 -8.47 -9.43 -22.73
N ALA A 498 -7.42 -8.63 -22.50
CA ALA A 498 -7.55 -7.17 -22.53
C ALA A 498 -7.98 -6.72 -23.94
N GLU A 499 -9.29 -6.44 -24.12
CA GLU A 499 -9.83 -5.91 -25.37
C GLU A 499 -9.32 -4.52 -25.69
#